data_e16d5695bee2357139145d92dbf3173c
#
_entry.id   e16d5695bee2357139145d92dbf3173c
#
_cell.length_a   1.000
_cell.length_b   1.000
_cell.length_c   1.000
_cell.angle_alpha   90.00
_cell.angle_beta   90.00
_cell.angle_gamma   90.00
#
_symmetry.space_group_name_H-M   'P 1'
#
loop_
_entity.id
_entity.type
_entity.pdbx_description
1 polymer ?
#
loop_
_entity_poly.entity_id
_entity_poly.type
_entity_poly.pdbx_seq_one_letter_code
_entity_poly.pdbx_strand_id
1 'polypeptide(L)'
;MSLDTLTPAVDKTAFRHAMSRLGAAVNIITTEGPAGRAGFTASAVCSVTDAPPTLLVCLNRSASVYPVFRENMQLCVNTLAAGHETLSTLFGGKTPMAERFVAAEWSTAVTGSPVLSGAVASFDCRITQIVSVGTHDTLFCEVLAVVRNDDSHGLAWFDRGYHPLMRQEA
;
A
#
# COMPACT_ATOMS: atom_id res chain seq x y z
N MET A 1 9.02 4.32 37.06
CA MET A 1 7.74 3.64 36.80
C MET A 1 7.93 2.72 35.59
N SER A 2 7.83 1.43 35.81
CA SER A 2 7.98 0.46 34.68
C SER A 2 6.83 0.61 33.71
N LEU A 3 7.11 0.57 32.39
CA LEU A 3 6.10 0.59 31.32
C LEU A 3 5.15 -0.62 31.39
N ASP A 4 5.55 -1.69 32.11
CA ASP A 4 4.79 -2.94 32.24
C ASP A 4 3.52 -2.83 33.12
N THR A 5 3.30 -1.68 33.79
CA THR A 5 2.14 -1.46 34.67
C THR A 5 1.03 -0.64 34.01
N LEU A 6 1.22 -0.18 32.76
CA LEU A 6 0.19 0.57 32.03
C LEU A 6 -0.77 -0.40 31.35
N THR A 7 -1.94 -0.60 31.91
CA THR A 7 -3.05 -1.27 31.22
C THR A 7 -3.42 -0.43 29.99
N PRO A 8 -3.53 -1.01 28.78
CA PRO A 8 -3.96 -0.26 27.61
C PRO A 8 -5.34 0.38 27.89
N ALA A 9 -5.39 1.70 27.83
CA ALA A 9 -6.63 2.46 28.07
C ALA A 9 -7.48 2.55 26.79
N VAL A 10 -6.96 2.06 25.64
CA VAL A 10 -7.60 2.18 24.33
C VAL A 10 -7.98 0.79 23.82
N ASP A 11 -9.27 0.57 23.64
CA ASP A 11 -9.75 -0.64 22.99
C ASP A 11 -9.62 -0.60 21.46
N LYS A 12 -9.76 -1.75 20.82
CA LYS A 12 -9.62 -1.91 19.38
C LYS A 12 -10.60 -1.06 18.56
N THR A 13 -11.83 -0.90 19.05
CA THR A 13 -12.86 -0.13 18.36
C THR A 13 -12.57 1.36 18.42
N ALA A 14 -12.21 1.88 19.61
CA ALA A 14 -11.80 3.27 19.78
C ALA A 14 -10.58 3.61 18.94
N PHE A 15 -9.57 2.73 18.92
CA PHE A 15 -8.39 2.91 18.08
C PHE A 15 -8.73 2.98 16.58
N ARG A 16 -9.53 2.03 16.07
CA ARG A 16 -9.95 2.02 14.67
C ARG A 16 -10.78 3.24 14.29
N HIS A 17 -11.65 3.69 15.20
CA HIS A 17 -12.42 4.90 14.98
C HIS A 17 -11.51 6.14 14.87
N ALA A 18 -10.57 6.29 15.76
CA ALA A 18 -9.60 7.38 15.71
C ALA A 18 -8.73 7.31 14.44
N MET A 19 -8.24 6.13 14.07
CA MET A 19 -7.44 5.94 12.85
C MET A 19 -8.20 6.25 11.57
N SER A 20 -9.53 6.07 11.54
CA SER A 20 -10.35 6.47 10.39
C SER A 20 -10.35 7.99 10.14
N ARG A 21 -9.98 8.78 11.13
CA ARG A 21 -9.87 10.25 11.05
C ARG A 21 -8.48 10.72 10.63
N LEU A 22 -7.55 9.81 10.44
CA LEU A 22 -6.23 10.08 9.89
C LEU A 22 -6.29 9.89 8.37
N GLY A 23 -6.36 10.99 7.63
CA GLY A 23 -6.37 10.95 6.17
C GLY A 23 -5.09 10.35 5.60
N ALA A 24 -5.23 9.46 4.64
CA ALA A 24 -4.11 8.78 4.01
C ALA A 24 -4.35 8.58 2.52
N ALA A 25 -3.27 8.56 1.73
CA ALA A 25 -3.34 8.15 0.34
C ALA A 25 -3.82 6.69 0.24
N VAL A 26 -4.59 6.39 -0.81
CA VAL A 26 -4.98 5.02 -1.15
C VAL A 26 -3.98 4.46 -2.13
N ASN A 27 -3.50 3.24 -1.86
CA ASN A 27 -2.51 2.56 -2.70
C ASN A 27 -2.99 1.16 -3.06
N ILE A 28 -2.58 0.68 -4.21
CA ILE A 28 -2.58 -0.75 -4.55
C ILE A 28 -1.13 -1.22 -4.52
N ILE A 29 -0.86 -2.16 -3.65
CA ILE A 29 0.45 -2.80 -3.51
C ILE A 29 0.45 -4.06 -4.34
N THR A 30 1.41 -4.19 -5.24
CA THR A 30 1.51 -5.32 -6.17
C THR A 30 2.84 -6.03 -6.03
N THR A 31 2.88 -7.30 -6.37
CA THR A 31 4.10 -8.09 -6.45
C THR A 31 4.02 -9.09 -7.60
N GLU A 32 5.15 -9.43 -8.16
CA GLU A 32 5.38 -10.54 -9.08
C GLU A 32 6.72 -11.16 -8.73
N GLY A 33 6.84 -12.46 -8.82
CA GLY A 33 8.08 -13.19 -8.52
C GLY A 33 7.87 -14.70 -8.46
N PRO A 34 8.76 -15.44 -7.76
CA PRO A 34 8.69 -16.90 -7.69
C PRO A 34 7.37 -17.44 -7.17
N ALA A 35 6.71 -16.72 -6.26
CA ALA A 35 5.40 -17.11 -5.71
C ALA A 35 4.21 -16.66 -6.56
N GLY A 36 4.44 -16.02 -7.71
CA GLY A 36 3.42 -15.52 -8.61
C GLY A 36 3.02 -14.08 -8.34
N ARG A 37 1.89 -13.70 -8.91
CA ARG A 37 1.36 -12.33 -8.87
C ARG A 37 0.32 -12.17 -7.79
N ALA A 38 0.41 -11.08 -7.04
CA ALA A 38 -0.60 -10.71 -6.05
C ALA A 38 -0.69 -9.19 -5.89
N GLY A 39 -1.79 -8.73 -5.31
CA GLY A 39 -1.98 -7.32 -4.98
C GLY A 39 -3.09 -7.11 -3.97
N PHE A 40 -2.99 -6.03 -3.21
CA PHE A 40 -3.98 -5.63 -2.22
C PHE A 40 -4.03 -4.12 -2.07
N THR A 41 -5.15 -3.60 -1.57
CA THR A 41 -5.33 -2.18 -1.27
C THR A 41 -4.80 -1.88 0.13
N ALA A 42 -4.02 -0.81 0.25
CA ALA A 42 -3.47 -0.35 1.52
C ALA A 42 -3.42 1.17 1.62
N SER A 43 -3.68 1.69 2.82
CA SER A 43 -3.37 3.07 3.21
C SER A 43 -2.14 3.17 4.11
N ALA A 44 -1.70 2.06 4.68
CA ALA A 44 -0.55 1.99 5.60
C ALA A 44 0.78 2.00 4.85
N VAL A 45 1.10 3.12 4.23
CA VAL A 45 2.34 3.41 3.51
C VAL A 45 2.93 4.70 4.06
N CYS A 46 4.22 4.71 4.34
CA CYS A 46 4.91 5.87 4.87
C CYS A 46 6.33 5.99 4.31
N SER A 47 6.78 7.21 4.05
CA SER A 47 8.18 7.51 3.76
C SER A 47 9.04 7.30 5.01
N VAL A 48 10.22 6.70 4.85
CA VAL A 48 11.18 6.45 5.96
C VAL A 48 12.39 7.35 5.84
N THR A 49 13.09 7.32 4.71
CA THR A 49 14.30 8.11 4.46
C THR A 49 14.49 8.27 2.95
N ASP A 50 15.25 9.29 2.56
CA ASP A 50 15.66 9.54 1.16
C ASP A 50 17.08 9.06 0.83
N ALA A 51 17.83 8.56 1.83
CA ALA A 51 19.21 8.13 1.66
C ALA A 51 19.52 6.80 2.39
N PRO A 52 19.34 5.62 1.74
CA PRO A 52 18.75 5.38 0.43
C PRO A 52 17.21 5.58 0.43
N PRO A 53 16.61 5.90 -0.70
CA PRO A 53 15.17 6.08 -0.79
C PRO A 53 14.41 4.85 -0.27
N THR A 54 13.68 5.01 0.82
CA THR A 54 13.02 3.92 1.53
C THR A 54 11.63 4.34 1.98
N LEU A 55 10.67 3.49 1.76
CA LEU A 55 9.32 3.58 2.32
C LEU A 55 8.98 2.31 3.10
N LEU A 56 7.90 2.34 3.85
CA LEU A 56 7.37 1.15 4.52
C LEU A 56 5.93 0.88 4.12
N VAL A 57 5.57 -0.39 4.17
CA VAL A 57 4.20 -0.89 3.95
C VAL A 57 3.87 -1.85 5.09
N CYS A 58 2.69 -1.69 5.70
CA CYS A 58 2.20 -2.63 6.71
C CYS A 58 1.27 -3.66 6.06
N LEU A 59 1.52 -4.93 6.31
CA LEU A 59 0.75 -6.05 5.77
C LEU A 59 0.34 -7.01 6.89
N ASN A 60 -0.97 -7.30 6.97
CA ASN A 60 -1.50 -8.26 7.92
C ASN A 60 -1.03 -9.68 7.55
N ARG A 61 -0.42 -10.39 8.53
CA ARG A 61 0.06 -11.76 8.32
C ARG A 61 -1.06 -12.77 8.04
N SER A 62 -2.30 -12.46 8.36
CA SER A 62 -3.46 -13.31 8.03
C SER A 62 -4.06 -13.02 6.65
N ALA A 63 -3.58 -12.00 5.93
CA ALA A 63 -4.03 -11.72 4.58
C ALA A 63 -3.63 -12.86 3.63
N SER A 64 -4.53 -13.23 2.73
CA SER A 64 -4.29 -14.31 1.74
C SER A 64 -3.08 -14.05 0.84
N VAL A 65 -2.76 -12.78 0.59
CA VAL A 65 -1.62 -12.35 -0.22
C VAL A 65 -0.28 -12.41 0.53
N TYR A 66 -0.29 -12.48 1.87
CA TYR A 66 0.91 -12.37 2.69
C TYR A 66 2.03 -13.34 2.29
N PRO A 67 1.76 -14.66 2.08
CA PRO A 67 2.82 -15.61 1.69
C PRO A 67 3.50 -15.23 0.37
N VAL A 68 2.74 -14.68 -0.58
CA VAL A 68 3.26 -14.29 -1.90
C VAL A 68 4.23 -13.12 -1.77
N PHE A 69 3.87 -12.08 -1.03
CA PHE A 69 4.77 -10.94 -0.76
C PHE A 69 6.01 -11.36 0.02
N ARG A 70 5.82 -12.24 1.00
CA ARG A 70 6.91 -12.75 1.85
C ARG A 70 7.96 -13.55 1.07
N GLU A 71 7.53 -14.29 0.08
CA GLU A 71 8.43 -15.08 -0.77
C GLU A 71 9.05 -14.25 -1.90
N ASN A 72 8.29 -13.38 -2.55
CA ASN A 72 8.78 -12.57 -3.66
C ASN A 72 9.81 -11.52 -3.23
N MET A 73 9.72 -10.99 -2.01
CA MET A 73 10.63 -10.00 -1.44
C MET A 73 10.78 -8.72 -2.28
N GLN A 74 9.80 -8.41 -3.08
CA GLN A 74 9.72 -7.21 -3.91
C GLN A 74 8.26 -6.78 -4.08
N LEU A 75 8.02 -5.50 -4.29
CA LEU A 75 6.68 -4.96 -4.48
C LEU A 75 6.71 -3.62 -5.21
N CYS A 76 5.58 -3.23 -5.76
CA CYS A 76 5.34 -1.88 -6.25
C CYS A 76 4.21 -1.23 -5.45
N VAL A 77 4.43 -0.02 -4.96
CA VAL A 77 3.40 0.81 -4.35
C VAL A 77 2.81 1.70 -5.43
N ASN A 78 1.56 1.45 -5.82
CA ASN A 78 0.84 2.26 -6.80
C ASN A 78 -0.12 3.19 -6.07
N THR A 79 0.24 4.46 -5.95
CA THR A 79 -0.60 5.49 -5.33
C THR A 79 -1.70 5.90 -6.30
N LEU A 80 -2.95 5.72 -5.88
CA LEU A 80 -4.11 5.84 -6.75
C LEU A 80 -4.46 7.28 -7.09
N ALA A 81 -4.92 7.48 -8.32
CA ALA A 81 -5.53 8.72 -8.78
C ALA A 81 -7.03 8.76 -8.44
N ALA A 82 -7.60 9.96 -8.41
CA ALA A 82 -9.06 10.14 -8.46
C ALA A 82 -9.62 9.39 -9.69
N GLY A 83 -10.69 8.65 -9.51
CA GLY A 83 -11.25 7.75 -10.52
C GLY A 83 -10.89 6.27 -10.32
N HIS A 84 -9.94 5.94 -9.44
CA HIS A 84 -9.55 4.56 -9.13
C HIS A 84 -10.33 3.93 -7.95
N GLU A 85 -11.42 4.53 -7.50
CA GLU A 85 -12.19 4.06 -6.34
C GLU A 85 -12.68 2.62 -6.52
N THR A 86 -13.21 2.29 -7.70
CA THR A 86 -13.68 0.94 -8.02
C THR A 86 -12.53 -0.06 -8.00
N LEU A 87 -11.38 0.30 -8.56
CA LEU A 87 -10.19 -0.55 -8.57
C LEU A 87 -9.66 -0.78 -7.14
N SER A 88 -9.66 0.27 -6.31
CA SER A 88 -9.30 0.18 -4.89
C SER A 88 -10.20 -0.82 -4.14
N THR A 89 -11.50 -0.74 -4.33
CA THR A 89 -12.47 -1.65 -3.72
C THR A 89 -12.26 -3.09 -4.18
N LEU A 90 -11.96 -3.29 -5.46
CA LEU A 90 -11.70 -4.60 -6.06
C LEU A 90 -10.47 -5.28 -5.41
N PHE A 91 -9.35 -4.56 -5.27
CA PHE A 91 -8.12 -5.08 -4.65
C PHE A 91 -8.21 -5.21 -3.13
N GLY A 92 -9.15 -4.51 -2.49
CA GLY A 92 -9.44 -4.64 -1.06
C GLY A 92 -10.43 -5.76 -0.72
N GLY A 93 -11.07 -6.37 -1.72
CA GLY A 93 -12.13 -7.37 -1.55
C GLY A 93 -11.65 -8.81 -1.62
N LYS A 94 -12.59 -9.70 -1.96
CA LYS A 94 -12.37 -11.15 -2.04
C LYS A 94 -12.37 -11.69 -3.47
N THR A 95 -12.39 -10.83 -4.46
CA THR A 95 -12.33 -11.23 -5.88
C THR A 95 -11.06 -12.03 -6.15
N PRO A 96 -11.13 -13.12 -6.94
CA PRO A 96 -9.96 -13.89 -7.32
C PRO A 96 -8.85 -13.01 -7.92
N MET A 97 -7.60 -13.31 -7.61
CA MET A 97 -6.45 -12.46 -7.94
C MET A 97 -6.34 -12.19 -9.45
N ALA A 98 -6.53 -13.21 -10.29
CA ALA A 98 -6.45 -13.05 -11.73
C ALA A 98 -7.48 -12.04 -12.28
N GLU A 99 -8.68 -12.03 -11.72
CA GLU A 99 -9.75 -11.10 -12.12
C GLU A 99 -9.44 -9.66 -11.69
N ARG A 100 -8.75 -9.47 -10.56
CA ARG A 100 -8.33 -8.13 -10.12
C ARG A 100 -7.42 -7.47 -11.14
N PHE A 101 -6.43 -8.19 -11.65
CA PHE A 101 -5.46 -7.64 -12.59
C PHE A 101 -6.04 -7.37 -13.98
N VAL A 102 -7.05 -8.11 -14.40
CA VAL A 102 -7.76 -7.87 -15.70
C VAL A 102 -8.50 -6.52 -15.70
N ALA A 103 -8.84 -5.97 -14.54
CA ALA A 103 -9.60 -4.73 -14.40
C ALA A 103 -8.82 -3.45 -14.74
N ALA A 104 -7.51 -3.53 -14.97
CA ALA A 104 -6.66 -2.37 -15.26
C ALA A 104 -5.51 -2.74 -16.20
N GLU A 105 -4.78 -1.72 -16.66
CA GLU A 105 -3.58 -1.88 -17.45
C GLU A 105 -2.33 -1.76 -16.57
N TRP A 106 -1.37 -2.65 -16.80
CA TRP A 106 -0.16 -2.78 -16.01
C TRP A 106 1.07 -2.83 -16.90
N SER A 107 2.13 -2.19 -16.44
CA SER A 107 3.49 -2.32 -16.98
C SER A 107 4.43 -2.86 -15.90
N THR A 108 5.72 -2.85 -16.16
CA THR A 108 6.76 -3.23 -15.20
C THR A 108 7.91 -2.23 -15.23
N ALA A 109 8.64 -2.15 -14.12
CA ALA A 109 9.87 -1.37 -14.03
C ALA A 109 11.06 -2.32 -13.75
N VAL A 110 11.75 -2.13 -12.62
CA VAL A 110 13.00 -2.89 -12.33
C VAL A 110 12.73 -4.28 -11.77
N THR A 111 11.77 -4.42 -10.84
CA THR A 111 11.55 -5.68 -10.13
C THR A 111 10.64 -6.66 -10.89
N GLY A 112 9.89 -6.19 -11.87
CA GLY A 112 8.85 -6.96 -12.53
C GLY A 112 7.51 -6.93 -11.81
N SER A 113 7.41 -6.31 -10.63
CA SER A 113 6.13 -6.08 -9.96
C SER A 113 5.22 -5.18 -10.80
N PRO A 114 3.91 -5.48 -10.89
CA PRO A 114 3.00 -4.71 -11.72
C PRO A 114 2.93 -3.22 -11.35
N VAL A 115 3.12 -2.36 -12.34
CA VAL A 115 3.02 -0.90 -12.26
C VAL A 115 1.71 -0.47 -12.89
N LEU A 116 0.83 0.18 -12.12
CA LEU A 116 -0.49 0.61 -12.57
C LEU A 116 -0.40 1.78 -13.56
N SER A 117 -0.97 1.61 -14.75
CA SER A 117 -1.15 2.72 -15.68
C SER A 117 -2.11 3.76 -15.10
N GLY A 118 -1.71 5.04 -15.10
CA GLY A 118 -2.53 6.13 -14.60
C GLY A 118 -2.48 6.35 -13.07
N ALA A 119 -1.66 5.62 -12.33
CA ALA A 119 -1.38 5.95 -10.93
C ALA A 119 -0.75 7.35 -10.81
N VAL A 120 -1.00 8.06 -9.70
CA VAL A 120 -0.34 9.36 -9.43
C VAL A 120 1.17 9.18 -9.33
N ALA A 121 1.58 8.14 -8.62
CA ALA A 121 2.97 7.71 -8.52
C ALA A 121 3.02 6.22 -8.28
N SER A 122 4.07 5.56 -8.79
CA SER A 122 4.38 4.18 -8.51
C SER A 122 5.82 4.06 -8.06
N PHE A 123 6.04 3.32 -6.98
CA PHE A 123 7.34 3.11 -6.36
C PHE A 123 7.68 1.62 -6.46
N ASP A 124 8.59 1.28 -7.34
CA ASP A 124 9.05 -0.09 -7.54
C ASP A 124 10.18 -0.41 -6.57
N CYS A 125 9.99 -1.40 -5.71
CA CYS A 125 10.77 -1.59 -4.50
C CYS A 125 11.27 -3.02 -4.31
N ARG A 126 12.39 -3.11 -3.60
CA ARG A 126 12.90 -4.34 -2.99
C ARG A 126 12.65 -4.29 -1.48
N ILE A 127 12.12 -5.37 -0.88
CA ILE A 127 11.97 -5.48 0.57
C ILE A 127 13.35 -5.78 1.17
N THR A 128 13.82 -4.92 2.06
CA THR A 128 15.16 -5.02 2.69
C THR A 128 15.12 -5.47 4.13
N GLN A 129 14.00 -5.22 4.83
CA GLN A 129 13.82 -5.57 6.23
C GLN A 129 12.33 -5.81 6.51
N ILE A 130 12.04 -6.75 7.39
CA ILE A 130 10.69 -7.05 7.87
C ILE A 130 10.70 -7.04 9.39
N VAL A 131 9.80 -6.28 10.00
CA VAL A 131 9.60 -6.21 11.45
C VAL A 131 8.18 -6.58 11.78
N SER A 132 8.00 -7.59 12.62
CA SER A 132 6.68 -8.04 13.07
C SER A 132 6.25 -7.27 14.31
N VAL A 133 5.05 -6.69 14.25
CA VAL A 133 4.40 -6.02 15.39
C VAL A 133 2.95 -6.48 15.46
N GLY A 134 2.57 -7.14 16.55
CA GLY A 134 1.20 -7.65 16.71
C GLY A 134 0.79 -8.57 15.56
N THR A 135 -0.26 -8.23 14.84
CA THR A 135 -0.81 -9.01 13.72
C THR A 135 -0.21 -8.69 12.36
N HIS A 136 0.63 -7.67 12.28
CA HIS A 136 1.17 -7.14 11.03
C HIS A 136 2.69 -7.27 10.95
N ASP A 137 3.17 -7.36 9.72
CA ASP A 137 4.56 -7.10 9.39
C ASP A 137 4.68 -5.69 8.78
N THR A 138 5.71 -4.97 9.21
CA THR A 138 6.17 -3.75 8.56
C THR A 138 7.27 -4.12 7.58
N LEU A 139 7.01 -3.91 6.30
CA LEU A 139 7.94 -4.17 5.21
C LEU A 139 8.69 -2.88 4.89
N PHE A 140 9.98 -2.84 5.17
CA PHE A 140 10.85 -1.73 4.76
C PHE A 140 11.34 -1.99 3.34
N CYS A 141 11.11 -1.04 2.46
CA CYS A 141 11.29 -1.22 1.04
C CYS A 141 12.20 -0.12 0.47
N GLU A 142 13.35 -0.53 -0.08
CA GLU A 142 14.21 0.36 -0.85
C GLU A 142 13.59 0.60 -2.22
N VAL A 143 13.40 1.86 -2.58
CA VAL A 143 12.83 2.27 -3.87
C VAL A 143 13.88 2.21 -4.95
N LEU A 144 13.66 1.40 -5.98
CA LEU A 144 14.58 1.18 -7.10
C LEU A 144 14.21 1.97 -8.35
N ALA A 145 12.91 2.27 -8.51
CA ALA A 145 12.40 3.10 -9.60
C ALA A 145 11.12 3.83 -9.18
N VAL A 146 10.88 4.97 -9.79
CA VAL A 146 9.67 5.77 -9.61
C VAL A 146 9.06 6.09 -10.97
N VAL A 147 7.75 5.89 -11.08
CA VAL A 147 6.94 6.36 -12.22
C VAL A 147 5.96 7.39 -11.68
N ARG A 148 5.85 8.54 -12.31
CA ARG A 148 5.04 9.66 -11.85
C ARG A 148 4.10 10.16 -12.95
N ASN A 149 2.88 10.51 -12.58
CA ASN A 149 1.91 11.19 -13.44
C ASN A 149 1.54 12.53 -12.80
N ASP A 150 2.18 13.60 -13.27
CA ASP A 150 2.07 14.93 -12.68
C ASP A 150 0.72 15.62 -12.98
N ASP A 151 -0.08 15.09 -13.89
CA ASP A 151 -1.37 15.67 -14.30
C ASP A 151 -2.58 15.08 -13.55
N SER A 152 -2.39 14.00 -12.78
CA SER A 152 -3.47 13.35 -12.06
C SER A 152 -3.79 14.02 -10.73
N HIS A 153 -5.07 14.06 -10.37
CA HIS A 153 -5.53 14.31 -9.00
C HIS A 153 -5.35 13.06 -8.15
N GLY A 154 -5.11 13.23 -6.85
CA GLY A 154 -4.91 12.13 -5.92
C GLY A 154 -6.22 11.55 -5.38
N LEU A 155 -6.09 10.49 -4.59
CA LEU A 155 -7.19 9.83 -3.90
C LEU A 155 -6.81 9.56 -2.46
N ALA A 156 -7.59 10.09 -1.52
CA ALA A 156 -7.42 9.85 -0.10
C ALA A 156 -8.55 9.00 0.49
N TRP A 157 -8.23 8.30 1.57
CA TRP A 157 -9.18 7.64 2.46
C TRP A 157 -9.26 8.43 3.77
N PHE A 158 -10.44 8.90 4.10
CA PHE A 158 -10.71 9.65 5.33
C PHE A 158 -12.15 9.40 5.77
N ASP A 159 -12.33 9.18 7.08
CA ASP A 159 -13.64 8.95 7.69
C ASP A 159 -14.44 7.85 6.96
N ARG A 160 -13.76 6.76 6.58
CA ARG A 160 -14.29 5.58 5.86
C ARG A 160 -14.90 5.91 4.50
N GLY A 161 -14.39 6.92 3.82
CA GLY A 161 -14.80 7.31 2.47
C GLY A 161 -13.63 7.75 1.60
N TYR A 162 -13.84 7.71 0.28
CA TYR A 162 -12.90 8.22 -0.69
C TYR A 162 -13.07 9.73 -0.88
N HIS A 163 -11.94 10.43 -0.98
CA HIS A 163 -11.90 11.86 -1.23
C HIS A 163 -10.87 12.19 -2.30
N PRO A 164 -11.27 12.85 -3.40
CA PRO A 164 -10.30 13.30 -4.39
C PRO A 164 -9.44 14.43 -3.80
N LEU A 165 -8.13 14.37 -4.06
CA LEU A 165 -7.17 15.40 -3.72
C LEU A 165 -6.85 16.18 -4.99
N MET A 166 -7.43 17.36 -5.11
CA MET A 166 -7.25 18.19 -6.29
C MET A 166 -5.83 18.80 -6.32
N ARG A 167 -5.19 18.72 -7.48
CA ARG A 167 -3.96 19.50 -7.70
C ARG A 167 -4.28 20.99 -7.61
N GLN A 168 -3.35 21.73 -7.05
CA GLN A 168 -3.38 23.20 -7.18
C GLN A 168 -2.84 23.55 -8.57
N GLU A 169 -3.58 24.36 -9.29
CA GLU A 169 -3.07 24.97 -10.53
C GLU A 169 -1.95 25.92 -10.16
N ALA A 170 -0.85 25.86 -10.92
CA ALA A 170 0.31 26.72 -10.72
C ALA A 170 0.03 28.16 -11.13
#